data_2c204f755b4a862feff1d86b7c0f6a5c
#
_entry.id   2c204f755b4a862feff1d86b7c0f6a5c
#
_cell.length_a   1.000
_cell.length_b   1.000
_cell.length_c   1.000
_cell.angle_alpha   90.00
_cell.angle_beta   90.00
_cell.angle_gamma   90.00
#
_symmetry.space_group_name_H-M   'P 1'
#
loop_
_entity.id
_entity.type
_entity.pdbx_description
1 polymer ?
#
loop_
_entity_poly.entity_id
_entity_poly.type
_entity_poly.pdbx_seq_one_letter_code
_entity_poly.pdbx_strand_id
1 'polypeptide(L)'
;MDRLLEFAQQNLMLSLVLAGLTVALVVTEVMRLFRGFKGVSPAQLTDLINRENALVVDLRGQGDFEKGHIIGSRHMLPSQVDPEGKLLAKSRETPVVLVCAAGITASATAQKLVKAGFKKVSVLEGGIGAWTAASLPLAKGKA
;
A
#
# COMPACT_ATOMS: atom_id res chain seq x y z
N MET A 1 -36.31 12.22 17.74
CA MET A 1 -35.11 12.04 18.59
C MET A 1 -35.38 11.22 19.85
N ASP A 2 -36.55 11.43 20.46
CA ASP A 2 -36.92 10.76 21.70
C ASP A 2 -36.92 9.21 21.60
N ARG A 3 -37.41 8.67 20.47
CA ARG A 3 -37.40 7.22 20.23
C ARG A 3 -36.00 6.63 20.11
N LEU A 4 -35.04 7.39 19.58
CA LEU A 4 -33.66 6.94 19.50
C LEU A 4 -33.00 6.90 20.87
N LEU A 5 -33.32 7.88 21.73
CA LEU A 5 -32.83 7.92 23.12
C LEU A 5 -33.43 6.80 23.95
N GLU A 6 -34.74 6.54 23.81
CA GLU A 6 -35.39 5.41 24.45
C GLU A 6 -34.79 4.06 24.04
N PHE A 7 -34.57 3.87 22.73
CA PHE A 7 -33.94 2.66 22.19
C PHE A 7 -32.53 2.49 22.76
N ALA A 8 -31.75 3.57 22.78
CA ALA A 8 -30.39 3.54 23.33
C ALA A 8 -30.35 3.16 24.80
N GLN A 9 -31.30 3.68 25.58
CA GLN A 9 -31.41 3.37 27.03
C GLN A 9 -31.87 1.94 27.29
N GLN A 10 -32.79 1.41 26.47
CA GLN A 10 -33.29 0.05 26.59
C GLN A 10 -32.28 -1.00 26.12
N ASN A 11 -31.38 -0.61 25.19
CA ASN A 11 -30.39 -1.49 24.60
C ASN A 11 -28.99 -0.93 24.80
N LEU A 12 -28.64 -0.60 26.02
CA LEU A 12 -27.38 0.07 26.35
C LEU A 12 -26.15 -0.66 25.82
N MET A 13 -26.12 -2.00 25.95
CA MET A 13 -24.99 -2.81 25.51
C MET A 13 -24.82 -2.75 23.98
N LEU A 14 -25.91 -2.87 23.21
CA LEU A 14 -25.89 -2.75 21.75
C LEU A 14 -25.47 -1.34 21.31
N SER A 15 -25.96 -0.32 21.99
CA SER A 15 -25.63 1.08 21.72
C SER A 15 -24.15 1.37 21.96
N LEU A 16 -23.57 0.84 23.04
CA LEU A 16 -22.15 0.99 23.34
C LEU A 16 -21.27 0.26 22.31
N VAL A 17 -21.66 -0.95 21.90
CA VAL A 17 -20.94 -1.71 20.86
C VAL A 17 -20.97 -0.95 19.54
N LEU A 18 -22.13 -0.43 19.14
CA LEU A 18 -22.28 0.34 17.91
C LEU A 18 -21.44 1.62 17.95
N ALA A 19 -21.48 2.35 19.06
CA ALA A 19 -20.66 3.54 19.24
C ALA A 19 -19.16 3.24 19.16
N GLY A 20 -18.73 2.16 19.83
CA GLY A 20 -17.33 1.71 19.79
C GLY A 20 -16.87 1.34 18.39
N LEU A 21 -17.69 0.59 17.64
CA LEU A 21 -17.39 0.24 16.25
C LEU A 21 -17.31 1.47 15.34
N THR A 22 -18.25 2.41 15.52
CA THR A 22 -18.26 3.65 14.75
C THR A 22 -17.00 4.48 15.01
N VAL A 23 -16.61 4.63 16.27
CA VAL A 23 -15.39 5.34 16.66
C VAL A 23 -14.16 4.65 16.07
N ALA A 24 -14.09 3.31 16.16
CA ALA A 24 -12.99 2.55 15.58
C ALA A 24 -12.87 2.75 14.07
N LEU A 25 -13.98 2.74 13.35
CA LEU A 25 -14.01 3.00 11.91
C LEU A 25 -13.54 4.42 11.58
N VAL A 26 -14.01 5.42 12.29
CA VAL A 26 -13.59 6.81 12.11
C VAL A 26 -12.10 6.97 12.38
N VAL A 27 -11.60 6.40 13.47
CA VAL A 27 -10.18 6.46 13.82
C VAL A 27 -9.33 5.81 12.74
N THR A 28 -9.71 4.63 12.23
CA THR A 28 -8.95 3.96 11.16
C THR A 28 -8.95 4.76 9.87
N GLU A 29 -10.06 5.40 9.49
CA GLU A 29 -10.13 6.25 8.31
C GLU A 29 -9.26 7.51 8.44
N VAL A 30 -9.31 8.16 9.60
CA VAL A 30 -8.48 9.34 9.87
C VAL A 30 -6.99 8.96 9.82
N MET A 31 -6.61 7.84 10.44
CA MET A 31 -5.23 7.35 10.39
C MET A 31 -4.79 7.03 8.96
N ARG A 32 -5.69 6.49 8.14
CA ARG A 32 -5.41 6.21 6.73
C ARG A 32 -5.09 7.48 5.94
N LEU A 33 -5.84 8.56 6.19
CA LEU A 33 -5.61 9.85 5.54
C LEU A 33 -4.25 10.47 5.90
N PHE A 34 -3.75 10.20 7.11
CA PHE A 34 -2.48 10.73 7.58
C PHE A 34 -1.27 9.84 7.29
N ARG A 35 -1.45 8.69 6.63
CA ARG A 35 -0.34 7.79 6.31
C ARG A 35 0.71 8.39 5.36
N GLY A 36 0.30 9.33 4.52
CA GLY A 36 1.19 9.96 3.55
C GLY A 36 1.49 9.09 2.32
N PHE A 37 0.91 7.88 2.21
CA PHE A 37 0.99 7.03 1.03
C PHE A 37 -0.40 6.52 0.66
N LYS A 38 -0.55 6.12 -0.60
CA LYS A 38 -1.83 5.66 -1.16
C LYS A 38 -1.76 4.19 -1.54
N GLY A 39 -2.93 3.50 -1.52
CA GLY A 39 -3.08 2.23 -2.21
C GLY A 39 -3.45 2.46 -3.67
N VAL A 40 -2.85 1.72 -4.56
CA VAL A 40 -3.17 1.78 -6.00
C VAL A 40 -3.61 0.40 -6.49
N SER A 41 -4.55 0.40 -7.43
CA SER A 41 -4.97 -0.81 -8.13
C SER A 41 -3.96 -1.19 -9.22
N PRO A 42 -4.00 -2.43 -9.75
CA PRO A 42 -3.17 -2.80 -10.89
C PRO A 42 -3.31 -1.88 -12.09
N ALA A 43 -4.52 -1.42 -12.39
CA ALA A 43 -4.76 -0.47 -13.48
C ALA A 43 -4.11 0.89 -13.23
N GLN A 44 -4.23 1.40 -12.00
CA GLN A 44 -3.60 2.66 -11.59
C GLN A 44 -2.08 2.55 -11.62
N LEU A 45 -1.52 1.42 -11.21
CA LEU A 45 -0.08 1.18 -11.28
C LEU A 45 0.40 1.17 -12.73
N THR A 46 -0.34 0.54 -13.63
CA THR A 46 -0.02 0.54 -15.06
C THR A 46 0.04 1.97 -15.61
N ASP A 47 -0.92 2.81 -15.24
CA ASP A 47 -0.91 4.22 -15.62
C ASP A 47 0.30 4.97 -15.07
N LEU A 48 0.64 4.75 -13.81
CA LEU A 48 1.81 5.38 -13.20
C LEU A 48 3.11 4.99 -13.89
N ILE A 49 3.26 3.72 -14.25
CA ILE A 49 4.44 3.23 -14.99
C ILE A 49 4.53 3.90 -16.35
N ASN A 50 3.42 3.95 -17.08
CA ASN A 50 3.42 4.41 -18.46
C ASN A 50 3.48 5.93 -18.61
N ARG A 51 2.85 6.67 -17.70
CA ARG A 51 2.72 8.13 -17.79
C ARG A 51 3.72 8.91 -16.93
N GLU A 52 4.10 8.36 -15.80
CA GLU A 52 4.91 9.08 -14.82
C GLU A 52 6.24 8.39 -14.51
N ASN A 53 6.59 7.34 -15.24
CA ASN A 53 7.84 6.59 -15.01
C ASN A 53 8.00 6.10 -13.57
N ALA A 54 6.93 5.60 -12.97
CA ALA A 54 6.96 5.13 -11.60
C ALA A 54 8.06 4.08 -11.39
N LEU A 55 8.78 4.21 -10.28
CA LEU A 55 9.69 3.18 -9.83
C LEU A 55 8.89 2.13 -9.06
N VAL A 56 8.92 0.90 -9.52
CA VAL A 56 8.26 -0.23 -8.85
C VAL A 56 9.31 -1.03 -8.09
N VAL A 57 9.14 -1.17 -6.79
CA VAL A 57 10.05 -1.91 -5.92
C VAL A 57 9.31 -3.15 -5.40
N ASP A 58 9.82 -4.32 -5.73
CA ASP A 58 9.29 -5.60 -5.28
C ASP A 58 10.01 -6.02 -3.99
N LEU A 59 9.25 -6.14 -2.92
CA LEU A 59 9.76 -6.42 -1.57
C LEU A 59 9.71 -7.91 -1.21
N ARG A 60 9.32 -8.76 -2.16
CA ARG A 60 9.25 -10.22 -1.93
C ARG A 60 10.64 -10.85 -1.87
N GLY A 61 10.69 -12.12 -1.50
CA GLY A 61 11.93 -12.88 -1.56
C GLY A 61 12.47 -13.01 -2.98
N GLN A 62 13.75 -13.23 -3.10
CA GLN A 62 14.44 -13.36 -4.40
C GLN A 62 13.84 -14.46 -5.27
N GLY A 63 13.53 -15.62 -4.67
CA GLY A 63 12.91 -16.73 -5.42
C GLY A 63 11.54 -16.39 -5.99
N ASP A 64 10.72 -15.70 -5.24
CA ASP A 64 9.39 -15.27 -5.72
C ASP A 64 9.51 -14.22 -6.82
N PHE A 65 10.43 -13.29 -6.69
CA PHE A 65 10.72 -12.29 -7.70
C PHE A 65 11.15 -12.94 -9.03
N GLU A 66 12.05 -13.93 -8.97
CA GLU A 66 12.54 -14.62 -10.15
C GLU A 66 11.48 -15.45 -10.86
N LYS A 67 10.52 -16.00 -10.12
CA LYS A 67 9.40 -16.76 -10.68
C LYS A 67 8.42 -15.91 -11.49
N GLY A 68 8.30 -14.65 -11.15
CA GLY A 68 7.45 -13.72 -11.87
C GLY A 68 7.35 -12.39 -11.12
N HIS A 69 7.64 -11.29 -11.81
CA HIS A 69 7.57 -9.94 -11.27
C HIS A 69 7.04 -8.98 -12.32
N ILE A 70 6.60 -7.81 -11.88
CA ILE A 70 6.13 -6.75 -12.76
C ILE A 70 7.30 -6.29 -13.63
N ILE A 71 7.10 -6.16 -14.93
CA ILE A 71 8.12 -5.77 -15.87
C ILE A 71 8.73 -4.42 -15.47
N GLY A 72 10.05 -4.38 -15.36
CA GLY A 72 10.77 -3.17 -14.96
C GLY A 72 10.84 -2.93 -13.46
N SER A 73 10.20 -3.78 -12.65
CA SER A 73 10.33 -3.67 -11.19
C SER A 73 11.72 -4.03 -10.71
N ARG A 74 12.13 -3.42 -9.62
CA ARG A 74 13.43 -3.68 -8.98
C ARG A 74 13.21 -4.49 -7.73
N HIS A 75 13.99 -5.55 -7.58
CA HIS A 75 13.94 -6.37 -6.37
C HIS A 75 14.75 -5.71 -5.24
N MET A 76 14.12 -5.62 -4.07
CA MET A 76 14.78 -5.08 -2.89
C MET A 76 14.05 -5.62 -1.66
N LEU A 77 14.77 -6.32 -0.79
CA LEU A 77 14.19 -6.78 0.47
C LEU A 77 13.85 -5.57 1.37
N PRO A 78 12.84 -5.66 2.24
CA PRO A 78 12.49 -4.55 3.13
C PRO A 78 13.67 -4.02 3.95
N SER A 79 14.57 -4.91 4.39
CA SER A 79 15.80 -4.54 5.11
C SER A 79 16.83 -3.81 4.25
N GLN A 80 16.75 -3.95 2.93
CA GLN A 80 17.66 -3.33 1.97
C GLN A 80 17.16 -1.96 1.47
N VAL A 81 15.92 -1.61 1.80
CA VAL A 81 15.35 -0.34 1.37
C VAL A 81 16.02 0.79 2.13
N ASP A 82 16.83 1.57 1.42
CA ASP A 82 17.56 2.72 1.96
C ASP A 82 17.12 3.97 1.19
N PRO A 83 16.44 4.91 1.86
CA PRO A 83 16.01 6.16 1.22
C PRO A 83 17.18 7.00 0.65
N GLU A 84 18.37 6.82 1.18
CA GLU A 84 19.59 7.49 0.72
C GLU A 84 20.34 6.70 -0.36
N GLY A 85 19.89 5.48 -0.65
CA GLY A 85 20.48 4.65 -1.70
C GLY A 85 20.37 5.27 -3.08
N LYS A 86 21.29 4.94 -3.98
CA LYS A 86 21.38 5.54 -5.31
C LYS A 86 20.07 5.46 -6.12
N LEU A 87 19.40 4.31 -6.05
CA LEU A 87 18.17 4.11 -6.82
C LEU A 87 17.02 4.94 -6.26
N LEU A 88 16.81 4.91 -4.94
CA LEU A 88 15.70 5.59 -4.29
C LEU A 88 15.90 7.10 -4.20
N ALA A 89 17.13 7.55 -3.95
CA ALA A 89 17.42 8.97 -3.85
C ALA A 89 17.02 9.76 -5.11
N LYS A 90 17.12 9.14 -6.27
CA LYS A 90 16.70 9.72 -7.55
C LYS A 90 15.19 9.83 -7.71
N SER A 91 14.43 9.11 -6.91
CA SER A 91 12.99 8.95 -7.06
C SER A 91 12.18 9.68 -5.99
N ARG A 92 12.79 10.63 -5.28
CA ARG A 92 12.10 11.40 -4.22
C ARG A 92 10.93 12.22 -4.74
N GLU A 93 11.00 12.72 -5.95
CA GLU A 93 9.98 13.55 -6.59
C GLU A 93 9.09 12.76 -7.56
N THR A 94 9.45 11.53 -7.89
CA THR A 94 8.71 10.69 -8.82
C THR A 94 7.92 9.63 -8.07
N PRO A 95 6.87 9.03 -8.69
CA PRO A 95 6.12 7.97 -8.02
C PRO A 95 6.98 6.75 -7.72
N VAL A 96 6.87 6.25 -6.49
CA VAL A 96 7.45 4.99 -6.05
C VAL A 96 6.31 4.09 -5.59
N VAL A 97 6.21 2.91 -6.17
CA VAL A 97 5.18 1.94 -5.83
C VAL A 97 5.84 0.68 -5.26
N LEU A 98 5.41 0.31 -4.06
CA LEU A 98 5.93 -0.86 -3.37
C LEU A 98 5.00 -2.05 -3.58
N VAL A 99 5.57 -3.19 -3.89
CA VAL A 99 4.85 -4.43 -4.18
C VAL A 99 5.33 -5.52 -3.24
N CYS A 100 4.40 -6.20 -2.60
CA CYS A 100 4.70 -7.41 -1.83
C CYS A 100 3.65 -8.49 -2.14
N ALA A 101 3.68 -9.62 -1.43
CA ALA A 101 2.74 -10.71 -1.69
C ALA A 101 1.28 -10.28 -1.48
N ALA A 102 0.97 -9.61 -0.38
CA ALA A 102 -0.40 -9.25 0.02
C ALA A 102 -0.59 -7.77 0.43
N GLY A 103 0.43 -6.93 0.34
CA GLY A 103 0.36 -5.50 0.66
C GLY A 103 0.71 -5.13 2.11
N ILE A 104 0.88 -6.09 3.00
CA ILE A 104 1.14 -5.82 4.43
C ILE A 104 2.55 -5.29 4.69
N THR A 105 3.56 -6.00 4.19
CA THR A 105 4.98 -5.61 4.33
C THR A 105 5.27 -4.28 3.63
N ALA A 106 4.62 -4.06 2.49
CA ALA A 106 4.77 -2.84 1.71
C ALA A 106 4.34 -1.59 2.48
N SER A 107 3.30 -1.68 3.32
CA SER A 107 2.82 -0.54 4.10
C SER A 107 3.86 -0.02 5.09
N ALA A 108 4.57 -0.90 5.78
CA ALA A 108 5.62 -0.51 6.72
C ALA A 108 6.79 0.17 5.99
N THR A 109 7.19 -0.36 4.85
CA THR A 109 8.25 0.23 4.01
C THR A 109 7.82 1.57 3.43
N ALA A 110 6.55 1.68 3.01
CA ALA A 110 5.99 2.94 2.51
C ALA A 110 6.08 4.04 3.57
N GLN A 111 5.73 3.74 4.83
CA GLN A 111 5.86 4.70 5.92
C GLN A 111 7.30 5.17 6.12
N LYS A 112 8.26 4.27 6.00
CA LYS A 112 9.69 4.60 6.09
C LYS A 112 10.09 5.61 5.01
N LEU A 113 9.64 5.41 3.78
CA LEU A 113 9.92 6.32 2.67
C LEU A 113 9.23 7.68 2.85
N VAL A 114 7.98 7.69 3.30
CA VAL A 114 7.25 8.94 3.58
C VAL A 114 7.98 9.76 4.64
N LYS A 115 8.43 9.14 5.72
CA LYS A 115 9.20 9.80 6.77
C LYS A 115 10.53 10.35 6.27
N ALA A 116 11.10 9.74 5.24
CA ALA A 116 12.35 10.18 4.63
C ALA A 116 12.18 11.30 3.60
N GLY A 117 10.95 11.77 3.37
CA GLY A 117 10.65 12.89 2.49
C GLY A 117 10.21 12.53 1.08
N PHE A 118 9.90 11.27 0.80
CA PHE A 118 9.36 10.88 -0.50
C PHE A 118 7.92 11.38 -0.64
N LYS A 119 7.62 12.07 -1.74
CA LYS A 119 6.34 12.77 -1.92
C LYS A 119 5.24 11.93 -2.53
N LYS A 120 5.57 10.94 -3.36
CA LYS A 120 4.62 10.15 -4.14
C LYS A 120 4.82 8.66 -3.91
N VAL A 121 4.56 8.23 -2.68
CA VAL A 121 4.67 6.80 -2.31
C VAL A 121 3.31 6.14 -2.41
N SER A 122 3.26 4.98 -3.04
CA SER A 122 2.06 4.15 -3.17
C SER A 122 2.40 2.69 -2.90
N VAL A 123 1.37 1.93 -2.57
CA VAL A 123 1.45 0.48 -2.36
C VAL A 123 0.45 -0.18 -3.29
N LEU A 124 0.86 -1.26 -3.97
CA LEU A 124 -0.06 -2.04 -4.79
C LEU A 124 -1.03 -2.80 -3.89
N GLU A 125 -2.30 -2.44 -3.94
CA GLU A 125 -3.34 -3.09 -3.15
C GLU A 125 -3.49 -4.55 -3.58
N GLY A 126 -3.50 -5.46 -2.60
CA GLY A 126 -3.54 -6.90 -2.84
C GLY A 126 -2.22 -7.47 -3.35
N GLY A 127 -1.18 -6.65 -3.51
CA GLY A 127 0.15 -7.09 -3.90
C GLY A 127 0.21 -7.77 -5.27
N ILE A 128 1.19 -8.64 -5.46
CA ILE A 128 1.40 -9.35 -6.73
C ILE A 128 0.20 -10.25 -7.09
N GLY A 129 -0.52 -10.75 -6.09
CA GLY A 129 -1.73 -11.53 -6.32
C GLY A 129 -2.80 -10.75 -7.09
N ALA A 130 -3.00 -9.48 -6.75
CA ALA A 130 -3.95 -8.62 -7.44
C ALA A 130 -3.51 -8.32 -8.88
N TRP A 131 -2.22 -8.13 -9.11
CA TRP A 131 -1.65 -7.95 -10.45
C TRP A 131 -1.92 -9.17 -11.33
N THR A 132 -1.65 -10.35 -10.80
CA THR A 132 -1.89 -11.61 -11.49
C THR A 132 -3.38 -11.85 -11.76
N ALA A 133 -4.23 -11.56 -10.77
CA ALA A 133 -5.69 -11.68 -10.91
C ALA A 133 -6.26 -10.75 -11.99
N ALA A 134 -5.62 -9.63 -12.24
CA ALA A 134 -5.97 -8.71 -13.32
C ALA A 134 -5.44 -9.16 -14.69
N SER A 135 -4.84 -10.34 -14.78
CA SER A 135 -4.26 -10.91 -16.00
C SER A 135 -3.18 -10.03 -16.64
N LEU A 136 -2.45 -9.29 -15.83
CA LEU A 136 -1.36 -8.46 -16.32
C LEU A 136 -0.06 -9.26 -16.41
N PRO A 137 0.83 -8.92 -17.36
CA PRO A 137 2.02 -9.73 -17.65
C PRO A 137 3.06 -9.64 -16.53
N LEU A 138 3.80 -10.75 -16.37
CA LEU A 138 4.95 -10.85 -15.48
C LEU A 138 6.19 -11.19 -16.27
N ALA A 139 7.32 -10.64 -15.87
CA ALA A 139 8.62 -11.04 -16.35
C ALA A 139 9.23 -12.10 -15.42
N LYS A 140 10.13 -12.92 -15.93
CA LYS A 140 10.85 -13.94 -15.16
C LYS A 140 12.34 -13.63 -15.14
N GLY A 141 13.02 -14.13 -14.10
CA GLY A 141 14.47 -13.97 -13.97
C GLY A 141 14.85 -12.87 -12.99
N LYS A 142 16.14 -12.53 -12.98
CA LYS A 142 16.73 -11.62 -11.97
C LYS A 142 16.47 -10.13 -12.24
N ALA A 143 15.96 -9.80 -13.37
CA ALA A 143 15.65 -8.41 -13.69
C ALA A 143 14.49 -8.32 -14.69
#